data_cea6bdebf6faaf04867f677b83b01a58
#
_entry.id   cea6bdebf6faaf04867f677b83b01a58
#
_cell.length_a   1.000
_cell.length_b   1.000
_cell.length_c   1.000
_cell.angle_alpha   90.00
_cell.angle_beta   90.00
_cell.angle_gamma   90.00
#
_symmetry.space_group_name_H-M   'P 1'
#
loop_
_entity.id
_entity.type
_entity.pdbx_description
1 polymer ?
#
loop_
_entity_poly.entity_id
_entity_poly.type
_entity_poly.pdbx_seq_one_letter_code
_entity_poly.pdbx_strand_id
1 'polypeptide(L)'
;MKVYTILLPVYNDWKNLDKLLSKISYIAKKNNFKFYILVVNDCSKFKPKTNLKKNKNIIKFKILNLSQNMGSQRAIALAINHLKKNSDYKNKDIIIMDADGQDDPSTITDLIKMNITKVSDAIVVERTNRREPFWFKFLYLVHKNVLFLFTGNQIRFGNFSLLKFKKIKNLMHKSDIWAAYPAAIVNNLNKISRIKSERKRRYSGNSKVNLYKLFNHSSRVFSVFKYKIFIFSIFY
;
A
#
# COMPACT_ATOMS: atom_id res chain seq x y z
N MET A 1 17.46 8.25 -16.17
CA MET A 1 16.02 8.33 -15.84
C MET A 1 15.72 7.34 -14.73
N LYS A 2 15.04 7.77 -13.65
CA LYS A 2 14.79 6.90 -12.49
C LYS A 2 13.67 5.89 -12.81
N VAL A 3 13.89 4.63 -12.46
CA VAL A 3 12.92 3.54 -12.56
C VAL A 3 12.27 3.33 -11.19
N TYR A 4 10.95 3.18 -11.16
CA TYR A 4 10.19 2.87 -9.95
C TYR A 4 9.59 1.47 -10.05
N THR A 5 9.38 0.83 -8.91
CA THR A 5 8.64 -0.43 -8.85
C THR A 5 7.22 -0.16 -8.40
N ILE A 6 6.21 -0.63 -9.14
CA ILE A 6 4.80 -0.60 -8.70
C ILE A 6 4.43 -1.98 -8.19
N LEU A 7 3.99 -2.07 -6.94
CA LEU A 7 3.60 -3.29 -6.26
C LEU A 7 2.07 -3.30 -6.09
N LEU A 8 1.41 -4.34 -6.62
CA LEU A 8 -0.03 -4.47 -6.69
C LEU A 8 -0.48 -5.81 -6.08
N PRO A 9 -0.98 -5.86 -4.83
CA PRO A 9 -1.59 -7.06 -4.28
C PRO A 9 -2.95 -7.32 -4.94
N VAL A 10 -3.21 -8.58 -5.33
CA VAL A 10 -4.43 -8.99 -6.03
C VAL A 10 -4.97 -10.30 -5.46
N TYR A 11 -6.27 -10.33 -5.18
CA TYR A 11 -7.00 -11.55 -4.83
C TYR A 11 -8.35 -11.59 -5.54
N ASN A 12 -8.49 -12.48 -6.54
CA ASN A 12 -9.70 -12.65 -7.35
C ASN A 12 -10.23 -11.33 -7.96
N ASP A 13 -9.34 -10.44 -8.41
CA ASP A 13 -9.67 -9.08 -8.86
C ASP A 13 -8.95 -8.69 -10.17
N TRP A 14 -8.76 -9.66 -11.04
CA TRP A 14 -7.99 -9.52 -12.29
C TRP A 14 -8.58 -8.49 -13.25
N LYS A 15 -9.92 -8.40 -13.35
CA LYS A 15 -10.60 -7.42 -14.21
C LYS A 15 -10.31 -5.99 -13.81
N ASN A 16 -10.25 -5.72 -12.50
CA ASN A 16 -9.91 -4.39 -11.98
C ASN A 16 -8.43 -4.09 -12.16
N LEU A 17 -7.57 -5.11 -11.96
CA LEU A 17 -6.14 -5.00 -12.25
C LEU A 17 -5.88 -4.58 -13.71
N ASP A 18 -6.53 -5.22 -14.70
CA ASP A 18 -6.32 -4.88 -16.12
C ASP A 18 -6.68 -3.43 -16.42
N LYS A 19 -7.79 -2.94 -15.86
CA LYS A 19 -8.17 -1.52 -15.97
C LYS A 19 -7.13 -0.60 -15.33
N LEU A 20 -6.62 -0.98 -14.15
CA LEU A 20 -5.59 -0.21 -13.45
C LEU A 20 -4.27 -0.20 -14.25
N LEU A 21 -3.83 -1.35 -14.75
CA LEU A 21 -2.61 -1.46 -15.56
C LEU A 21 -2.69 -0.61 -16.83
N SER A 22 -3.85 -0.53 -17.48
CA SER A 22 -4.07 0.34 -18.63
C SER A 22 -3.87 1.82 -18.27
N LYS A 23 -4.38 2.26 -17.11
CA LYS A 23 -4.20 3.63 -16.63
C LYS A 23 -2.75 3.92 -16.22
N ILE A 24 -2.09 2.99 -15.53
CA ILE A 24 -0.66 3.11 -15.19
C ILE A 24 0.18 3.22 -16.46
N SER A 25 -0.13 2.41 -17.47
CA SER A 25 0.53 2.43 -18.78
C SER A 25 0.38 3.78 -19.49
N TYR A 26 -0.82 4.37 -19.44
CA TYR A 26 -1.08 5.71 -19.95
C TYR A 26 -0.26 6.80 -19.21
N ILE A 27 -0.25 6.75 -17.87
CA ILE A 27 0.51 7.69 -17.04
C ILE A 27 2.02 7.57 -17.31
N ALA A 28 2.52 6.34 -17.42
CA ALA A 28 3.91 6.06 -17.77
C ALA A 28 4.29 6.71 -19.11
N LYS A 29 3.46 6.55 -20.13
CA LYS A 29 3.67 7.14 -21.46
C LYS A 29 3.61 8.67 -21.42
N LYS A 30 2.54 9.22 -20.81
CA LYS A 30 2.31 10.67 -20.74
C LYS A 30 3.42 11.45 -20.04
N ASN A 31 3.96 10.90 -18.94
CA ASN A 31 4.98 11.57 -18.14
C ASN A 31 6.40 11.02 -18.37
N ASN A 32 6.57 10.15 -19.34
CA ASN A 32 7.85 9.45 -19.64
C ASN A 32 8.46 8.74 -18.43
N PHE A 33 7.63 8.23 -17.49
CA PHE A 33 8.11 7.44 -16.36
C PHE A 33 8.45 6.01 -16.80
N LYS A 34 9.38 5.38 -16.08
CA LYS A 34 9.76 3.98 -16.30
C LYS A 34 9.37 3.14 -15.08
N PHE A 35 8.62 2.06 -15.33
CA PHE A 35 8.13 1.20 -14.27
C PHE A 35 8.55 -0.26 -14.43
N TYR A 36 8.87 -0.88 -13.30
CA TYR A 36 8.77 -2.31 -13.06
C TYR A 36 7.43 -2.55 -12.36
N ILE A 37 6.64 -3.52 -12.82
CA ILE A 37 5.38 -3.86 -12.19
C ILE A 37 5.51 -5.25 -11.57
N LEU A 38 5.27 -5.34 -10.26
CA LEU A 38 5.17 -6.58 -9.51
C LEU A 38 3.74 -6.75 -9.01
N VAL A 39 3.02 -7.67 -9.62
CA VAL A 39 1.70 -8.12 -9.14
C VAL A 39 1.91 -9.24 -8.14
N VAL A 40 1.27 -9.15 -6.98
CA VAL A 40 1.28 -10.22 -5.97
C VAL A 40 -0.07 -10.91 -5.98
N ASN A 41 -0.11 -12.09 -6.56
CA ASN A 41 -1.30 -12.93 -6.57
C ASN A 41 -1.44 -13.66 -5.23
N ASP A 42 -2.37 -13.20 -4.41
CA ASP A 42 -2.65 -13.76 -3.07
C ASP A 42 -3.50 -15.04 -3.15
N CYS A 43 -3.02 -16.02 -3.93
CA CYS A 43 -3.69 -17.31 -4.15
C CYS A 43 -5.11 -17.17 -4.73
N SER A 44 -5.25 -16.42 -5.83
CA SER A 44 -6.54 -16.29 -6.53
C SER A 44 -7.00 -17.62 -7.11
N LYS A 45 -8.32 -17.89 -7.06
CA LYS A 45 -8.95 -19.10 -7.60
C LYS A 45 -8.81 -19.21 -9.13
N PHE A 46 -8.80 -18.07 -9.81
CA PHE A 46 -8.70 -18.02 -11.29
C PHE A 46 -7.29 -17.59 -11.69
N LYS A 47 -6.80 -18.20 -12.79
CA LYS A 47 -5.52 -17.81 -13.39
C LYS A 47 -5.56 -16.36 -13.87
N PRO A 48 -4.46 -15.63 -13.75
CA PRO A 48 -4.38 -14.27 -14.27
C PRO A 48 -4.57 -14.26 -15.79
N LYS A 49 -5.51 -13.47 -16.25
CA LYS A 49 -5.65 -13.10 -17.67
C LYS A 49 -5.29 -11.63 -17.77
N THR A 50 -4.00 -11.31 -17.86
CA THR A 50 -3.55 -9.93 -17.99
C THR A 50 -3.15 -9.67 -19.43
N ASN A 51 -3.84 -8.75 -20.08
CA ASN A 51 -3.52 -8.27 -21.44
C ASN A 51 -2.72 -6.95 -21.34
N LEU A 52 -1.55 -7.01 -20.72
CA LEU A 52 -0.66 -5.85 -20.72
C LEU A 52 -0.15 -5.63 -22.15
N LYS A 53 -0.73 -4.65 -22.86
CA LYS A 53 -0.21 -4.23 -24.16
C LYS A 53 1.26 -3.80 -24.01
N LYS A 54 2.10 -4.23 -24.93
CA LYS A 54 3.52 -3.84 -24.95
C LYS A 54 3.64 -2.33 -24.84
N ASN A 55 4.31 -1.85 -23.78
CA ASN A 55 4.57 -0.44 -23.53
C ASN A 55 6.04 -0.29 -23.18
N LYS A 56 6.80 0.48 -23.99
CA LYS A 56 8.21 0.75 -23.78
C LYS A 56 8.55 1.39 -22.41
N ASN A 57 7.54 1.90 -21.73
CA ASN A 57 7.67 2.51 -20.40
C ASN A 57 7.46 1.50 -19.26
N ILE A 58 6.88 0.33 -19.54
CA ILE A 58 6.82 -0.81 -18.62
C ILE A 58 7.98 -1.75 -18.95
N ILE A 59 9.10 -1.55 -18.25
CA ILE A 59 10.34 -2.28 -18.55
C ILE A 59 10.24 -3.75 -18.13
N LYS A 60 9.55 -4.02 -17.01
CA LYS A 60 9.40 -5.37 -16.47
C LYS A 60 8.00 -5.55 -15.88
N PHE A 61 7.41 -6.69 -16.16
CA PHE A 61 6.16 -7.14 -15.56
C PHE A 61 6.35 -8.54 -15.00
N LYS A 62 6.04 -8.74 -13.72
CA LYS A 62 6.15 -10.03 -13.04
C LYS A 62 4.94 -10.26 -12.15
N ILE A 63 4.49 -11.53 -12.07
CA ILE A 63 3.49 -11.99 -11.13
C ILE A 63 4.19 -12.89 -10.11
N LEU A 64 4.09 -12.53 -8.83
CA LEU A 64 4.51 -13.37 -7.71
C LEU A 64 3.27 -14.11 -7.20
N ASN A 65 3.23 -15.42 -7.37
CA ASN A 65 2.13 -16.25 -6.90
C ASN A 65 2.42 -16.73 -5.48
N LEU A 66 1.48 -16.49 -4.55
CA LEU A 66 1.54 -17.06 -3.20
C LEU A 66 0.83 -18.42 -3.19
N SER A 67 1.35 -19.36 -2.39
CA SER A 67 0.81 -20.71 -2.28
C SER A 67 -0.52 -20.78 -1.52
N GLN A 68 -0.80 -19.76 -0.67
CA GLN A 68 -2.05 -19.66 0.08
C GLN A 68 -2.48 -18.19 0.22
N ASN A 69 -3.77 -17.96 0.51
CA ASN A 69 -4.28 -16.62 0.78
C ASN A 69 -3.78 -16.09 2.13
N MET A 70 -2.93 -15.09 2.09
CA MET A 70 -2.30 -14.49 3.26
C MET A 70 -2.97 -13.18 3.70
N GLY A 71 -3.84 -12.62 2.83
CA GLY A 71 -4.43 -11.29 2.97
C GLY A 71 -3.46 -10.18 2.54
N SER A 72 -4.03 -9.04 2.14
CA SER A 72 -3.29 -7.94 1.48
C SER A 72 -2.05 -7.46 2.25
N GLN A 73 -2.11 -7.37 3.58
CA GLN A 73 -1.00 -6.88 4.40
C GLN A 73 0.21 -7.81 4.35
N ARG A 74 -0.02 -9.12 4.51
CA ARG A 74 1.03 -10.13 4.42
C ARG A 74 1.53 -10.31 3.00
N ALA A 75 0.65 -10.22 2.01
CA ALA A 75 1.03 -10.23 0.59
C ALA A 75 1.99 -9.07 0.26
N ILE A 76 1.73 -7.86 0.77
CA ILE A 76 2.64 -6.71 0.65
C ILE A 76 3.98 -7.00 1.35
N ALA A 77 3.96 -7.53 2.57
CA ALA A 77 5.19 -7.85 3.32
C ALA A 77 6.06 -8.88 2.59
N LEU A 78 5.46 -9.97 2.08
CA LEU A 78 6.14 -10.99 1.27
C LEU A 78 6.75 -10.39 0.00
N ALA A 79 5.99 -9.53 -0.69
CA ALA A 79 6.48 -8.88 -1.89
C ALA A 79 7.65 -7.93 -1.61
N ILE A 80 7.58 -7.11 -0.55
CA ILE A 80 8.69 -6.23 -0.15
C ILE A 80 9.93 -7.05 0.20
N ASN A 81 9.76 -8.19 0.87
CA ASN A 81 10.88 -9.10 1.14
C ASN A 81 11.47 -9.69 -0.16
N HIS A 82 10.62 -10.06 -1.12
CA HIS A 82 11.06 -10.50 -2.45
C HIS A 82 11.86 -9.41 -3.17
N LEU A 83 11.36 -8.16 -3.17
CA LEU A 83 12.05 -7.02 -3.77
C LEU A 83 13.41 -6.73 -3.11
N LYS A 84 13.49 -6.87 -1.78
CA LYS A 84 14.74 -6.69 -1.03
C LYS A 84 15.82 -7.69 -1.45
N LYS A 85 15.43 -8.96 -1.69
CA LYS A 85 16.35 -10.06 -1.99
C LYS A 85 16.76 -10.12 -3.47
N ASN A 86 16.03 -9.48 -4.37
CA ASN A 86 16.23 -9.58 -5.81
C ASN A 86 16.97 -8.34 -6.35
N SER A 87 18.13 -8.56 -6.95
CA SER A 87 19.02 -7.53 -7.50
C SER A 87 18.38 -6.64 -8.57
N ASP A 88 17.43 -7.19 -9.35
CA ASP A 88 16.70 -6.44 -10.38
C ASP A 88 16.00 -5.19 -9.84
N TYR A 89 15.55 -5.25 -8.58
CA TYR A 89 14.81 -4.17 -7.92
C TYR A 89 15.67 -3.26 -7.06
N LYS A 90 16.98 -3.54 -6.96
CA LYS A 90 17.91 -2.74 -6.16
C LYS A 90 17.84 -1.27 -6.56
N ASN A 91 17.79 -0.38 -5.56
CA ASN A 91 17.74 1.08 -5.70
C ASN A 91 16.49 1.63 -6.43
N LYS A 92 15.45 0.82 -6.67
CA LYS A 92 14.18 1.29 -7.23
C LYS A 92 13.18 1.54 -6.11
N ASP A 93 12.78 2.81 -5.92
CA ASP A 93 11.74 3.16 -4.95
C ASP A 93 10.42 2.47 -5.33
N ILE A 94 9.63 2.09 -4.32
CA ILE A 94 8.47 1.23 -4.49
C ILE A 94 7.19 2.04 -4.30
N ILE A 95 6.30 2.01 -5.27
CA ILE A 95 4.94 2.52 -5.17
C ILE A 95 4.02 1.34 -4.88
N ILE A 96 3.35 1.34 -3.74
CA ILE A 96 2.39 0.32 -3.35
C ILE A 96 0.99 0.90 -3.48
N MET A 97 0.06 0.19 -4.13
CA MET A 97 -1.35 0.59 -4.22
C MET A 97 -2.27 -0.61 -4.39
N ASP A 98 -3.54 -0.46 -4.02
CA ASP A 98 -4.53 -1.50 -4.19
C ASP A 98 -4.95 -1.63 -5.68
N ALA A 99 -5.25 -2.84 -6.13
CA ALA A 99 -5.56 -3.13 -7.54
C ALA A 99 -7.03 -2.86 -7.93
N ASP A 100 -7.87 -2.41 -6.99
CA ASP A 100 -9.33 -2.31 -7.17
C ASP A 100 -9.81 -1.00 -7.81
N GLY A 101 -8.92 -0.04 -8.01
CA GLY A 101 -9.19 1.26 -8.62
C GLY A 101 -9.74 2.31 -7.66
N GLN A 102 -9.80 2.02 -6.36
CA GLN A 102 -10.20 3.02 -5.37
C GLN A 102 -9.09 4.07 -5.12
N ASP A 103 -7.83 3.68 -5.24
CA ASP A 103 -6.71 4.61 -5.26
C ASP A 103 -6.57 5.20 -6.66
N ASP A 104 -6.52 6.53 -6.77
CA ASP A 104 -6.41 7.21 -8.07
C ASP A 104 -4.99 7.06 -8.64
N PRO A 105 -4.80 6.36 -9.77
CA PRO A 105 -3.47 6.18 -10.34
C PRO A 105 -2.83 7.51 -10.80
N SER A 106 -3.59 8.57 -11.06
CA SER A 106 -3.02 9.89 -11.40
C SER A 106 -2.12 10.45 -10.30
N THR A 107 -2.41 10.11 -9.02
CA THR A 107 -1.60 10.49 -7.85
C THR A 107 -0.17 9.92 -7.89
N ILE A 108 0.11 8.90 -8.73
CA ILE A 108 1.48 8.41 -8.98
C ILE A 108 2.40 9.55 -9.44
N THR A 109 1.87 10.46 -10.25
CA THR A 109 2.65 11.62 -10.71
C THR A 109 3.07 12.53 -9.55
N ASP A 110 2.16 12.78 -8.61
CA ASP A 110 2.43 13.64 -7.46
C ASP A 110 3.38 12.96 -6.47
N LEU A 111 3.23 11.63 -6.26
CA LEU A 111 4.18 10.83 -5.48
C LEU A 111 5.59 10.93 -6.04
N ILE A 112 5.75 10.81 -7.35
CA ILE A 112 7.07 10.88 -8.01
C ILE A 112 7.63 12.30 -7.93
N LYS A 113 6.84 13.33 -8.19
CA LYS A 113 7.25 14.74 -8.06
C LYS A 113 7.73 15.04 -6.64
N MET A 114 6.93 14.69 -5.63
CA MET A 114 7.31 14.90 -4.23
C MET A 114 8.55 14.09 -3.84
N ASN A 115 8.73 12.89 -4.39
CA ASN A 115 9.90 12.05 -4.14
C ASN A 115 11.22 12.65 -4.68
N ILE A 116 11.13 13.50 -5.68
CA ILE A 116 12.26 14.23 -6.26
C ILE A 116 12.58 15.48 -5.42
N THR A 117 11.55 16.20 -4.98
CA THR A 117 11.68 17.52 -4.34
C THR A 117 11.88 17.44 -2.82
N LYS A 118 11.43 16.37 -2.16
CA LYS A 118 11.49 16.23 -0.70
C LYS A 118 12.34 15.05 -0.23
N VAL A 119 13.06 15.27 0.85
CA VAL A 119 13.80 14.20 1.55
C VAL A 119 12.85 13.48 2.49
N SER A 120 12.24 12.40 2.01
CA SER A 120 11.32 11.56 2.77
C SER A 120 11.77 10.11 2.79
N ASP A 121 11.43 9.37 3.85
CA ASP A 121 11.61 7.91 3.93
C ASP A 121 10.46 7.18 3.21
N ALA A 122 9.27 7.73 3.37
CA ALA A 122 8.06 7.34 2.65
C ALA A 122 7.18 8.56 2.37
N ILE A 123 6.36 8.46 1.31
CA ILE A 123 5.31 9.42 0.98
C ILE A 123 4.01 8.64 0.96
N VAL A 124 3.06 9.00 1.83
CA VAL A 124 1.79 8.30 1.97
C VAL A 124 0.63 9.12 1.41
N VAL A 125 -0.37 8.42 0.86
CA VAL A 125 -1.56 9.06 0.29
C VAL A 125 -2.70 9.00 1.30
N GLU A 126 -3.02 10.16 1.88
CA GLU A 126 -4.18 10.32 2.77
C GLU A 126 -5.47 10.36 1.94
N ARG A 127 -6.44 9.55 2.35
CA ARG A 127 -7.74 9.47 1.69
C ARG A 127 -8.64 10.60 2.15
N THR A 128 -9.06 11.48 1.24
CA THR A 128 -10.13 12.45 1.45
C THR A 128 -11.46 11.85 1.00
N ASN A 129 -12.58 12.44 1.42
CA ASN A 129 -13.94 12.05 1.01
C ASN A 129 -14.26 10.55 1.19
N ARG A 130 -14.40 10.14 2.45
CA ARG A 130 -14.86 8.80 2.78
C ARG A 130 -16.36 8.68 2.53
N ARG A 131 -16.74 7.74 1.64
CA ARG A 131 -18.15 7.45 1.26
C ARG A 131 -18.75 6.29 2.03
N GLU A 132 -18.13 5.88 3.13
CA GLU A 132 -18.64 4.81 3.97
C GLU A 132 -19.89 5.26 4.78
N PRO A 133 -20.75 4.31 5.22
CA PRO A 133 -21.90 4.58 6.08
C PRO A 133 -21.51 5.33 7.36
N PHE A 134 -22.46 6.05 7.97
CA PHE A 134 -22.20 6.86 9.17
C PHE A 134 -21.62 6.05 10.34
N TRP A 135 -22.17 4.87 10.61
CA TRP A 135 -21.69 3.98 11.67
C TRP A 135 -20.23 3.54 11.46
N PHE A 136 -19.82 3.33 10.21
CA PHE A 136 -18.44 3.00 9.88
C PHE A 136 -17.50 4.18 10.15
N LYS A 137 -17.94 5.39 9.79
CA LYS A 137 -17.17 6.62 10.07
C LYS A 137 -17.00 6.82 11.57
N PHE A 138 -18.04 6.53 12.36
CA PHE A 138 -17.99 6.60 13.81
C PHE A 138 -16.99 5.61 14.40
N LEU A 139 -17.08 4.32 14.04
CA LEU A 139 -16.11 3.29 14.49
C LEU A 139 -14.67 3.63 14.08
N TYR A 140 -14.50 4.16 12.88
CA TYR A 140 -13.18 4.62 12.44
C TYR A 140 -12.67 5.81 13.26
N LEU A 141 -13.54 6.75 13.61
CA LEU A 141 -13.18 7.90 14.46
C LEU A 141 -12.75 7.45 15.85
N VAL A 142 -13.52 6.54 16.46
CA VAL A 142 -13.18 5.92 17.75
C VAL A 142 -11.82 5.22 17.66
N HIS A 143 -11.64 4.33 16.68
CA HIS A 143 -10.37 3.62 16.47
C HIS A 143 -9.18 4.59 16.32
N LYS A 144 -9.35 5.64 15.52
CA LYS A 144 -8.30 6.65 15.29
C LYS A 144 -7.93 7.41 16.55
N ASN A 145 -8.93 7.81 17.35
CA ASN A 145 -8.71 8.57 18.57
C ASN A 145 -8.10 7.69 19.66
N VAL A 146 -8.57 6.46 19.82
CA VAL A 146 -7.98 5.48 20.74
C VAL A 146 -6.52 5.20 20.37
N LEU A 147 -6.23 4.96 19.08
CA LEU A 147 -4.86 4.76 18.62
C LEU A 147 -3.99 5.99 18.90
N PHE A 148 -4.50 7.19 18.67
CA PHE A 148 -3.77 8.43 18.93
C PHE A 148 -3.49 8.62 20.42
N LEU A 149 -4.48 8.38 21.27
CA LEU A 149 -4.35 8.48 22.74
C LEU A 149 -3.19 7.59 23.26
N PHE A 150 -3.17 6.32 22.85
CA PHE A 150 -2.17 5.36 23.35
C PHE A 150 -0.81 5.46 22.67
N THR A 151 -0.71 6.02 21.48
CA THR A 151 0.53 5.90 20.69
C THR A 151 1.11 7.23 20.22
N GLY A 152 0.35 8.33 20.34
CA GLY A 152 0.67 9.63 19.76
C GLY A 152 0.67 9.64 18.21
N ASN A 153 0.22 8.55 17.57
CA ASN A 153 0.30 8.40 16.11
C ASN A 153 -1.08 8.41 15.45
N GLN A 154 -1.17 9.06 14.29
CA GLN A 154 -2.38 9.07 13.47
C GLN A 154 -2.12 8.38 12.13
N ILE A 155 -2.90 7.34 11.83
CA ILE A 155 -2.88 6.64 10.54
C ILE A 155 -4.14 7.03 9.76
N ARG A 156 -3.98 7.92 8.76
CA ARG A 156 -5.07 8.41 7.91
C ARG A 156 -4.98 7.92 6.47
N PHE A 157 -4.10 6.96 6.21
CA PHE A 157 -3.82 6.41 4.88
C PHE A 157 -3.94 4.89 4.87
N GLY A 158 -4.09 4.33 3.68
CA GLY A 158 -4.09 2.88 3.44
C GLY A 158 -2.73 2.41 2.92
N ASN A 159 -2.76 1.48 1.94
CA ASN A 159 -1.54 0.95 1.35
C ASN A 159 -0.89 1.92 0.35
N PHE A 160 -1.66 2.87 -0.22
CA PHE A 160 -1.15 3.74 -1.28
C PHE A 160 -0.06 4.67 -0.77
N SER A 161 1.16 4.42 -1.25
CA SER A 161 2.36 5.11 -0.77
C SER A 161 3.53 4.90 -1.73
N LEU A 162 4.54 5.77 -1.61
CA LEU A 162 5.88 5.56 -2.17
C LEU A 162 6.85 5.33 -1.03
N LEU A 163 7.56 4.19 -1.05
CA LEU A 163 8.58 3.80 -0.09
C LEU A 163 9.96 3.88 -0.73
N LYS A 164 10.90 4.56 -0.08
CA LYS A 164 12.32 4.55 -0.50
C LYS A 164 12.91 3.15 -0.38
N PHE A 165 13.55 2.66 -1.44
CA PHE A 165 14.17 1.34 -1.43
C PHE A 165 15.15 1.17 -0.26
N LYS A 166 15.98 2.18 0.03
CA LYS A 166 16.95 2.16 1.13
C LYS A 166 16.31 1.97 2.53
N LYS A 167 15.01 2.22 2.66
CA LYS A 167 14.27 2.10 3.93
C LYS A 167 13.56 0.76 4.11
N ILE A 168 13.60 -0.11 3.10
CA ILE A 168 13.05 -1.48 3.21
C ILE A 168 13.67 -2.24 4.37
N LYS A 169 14.99 -2.11 4.59
CA LYS A 169 15.68 -2.79 5.68
C LYS A 169 15.09 -2.42 7.03
N ASN A 170 14.83 -1.14 7.28
CA ASN A 170 14.23 -0.64 8.51
C ASN A 170 12.81 -1.22 8.74
N LEU A 171 11.98 -1.26 7.67
CA LEU A 171 10.65 -1.83 7.74
C LEU A 171 10.65 -3.34 7.98
N MET A 172 11.59 -4.08 7.35
CA MET A 172 11.66 -5.53 7.42
C MET A 172 12.37 -6.05 8.68
N HIS A 173 13.04 -5.20 9.43
CA HIS A 173 13.74 -5.59 10.65
C HIS A 173 12.77 -6.01 11.76
N LYS A 174 11.58 -5.44 11.80
CA LYS A 174 10.55 -5.72 12.79
C LYS A 174 9.38 -6.51 12.19
N SER A 175 8.68 -7.24 13.06
CA SER A 175 7.49 -8.02 12.69
C SER A 175 6.28 -7.14 12.28
N ASP A 176 6.33 -5.84 12.53
CA ASP A 176 5.26 -4.87 12.33
C ASP A 176 4.66 -4.90 10.92
N ILE A 177 5.51 -5.05 9.90
CA ILE A 177 5.09 -5.07 8.51
C ILE A 177 4.14 -6.24 8.19
N TRP A 178 4.29 -7.37 8.91
CA TRP A 178 3.43 -8.55 8.75
C TRP A 178 2.05 -8.37 9.36
N ALA A 179 1.94 -7.49 10.35
CA ALA A 179 0.68 -7.16 10.99
C ALA A 179 -0.11 -6.12 10.17
N ALA A 180 0.49 -4.94 9.93
CA ALA A 180 -0.16 -3.86 9.19
C ALA A 180 0.88 -2.92 8.56
N TYR A 181 0.97 -2.91 7.22
CA TYR A 181 1.92 -2.08 6.47
C TYR A 181 1.83 -0.58 6.80
N PRO A 182 0.64 0.07 6.86
CA PRO A 182 0.55 1.49 7.21
C PRO A 182 1.05 1.80 8.63
N ALA A 183 0.75 0.90 9.58
CA ALA A 183 1.22 1.04 10.95
C ALA A 183 2.75 0.85 11.05
N ALA A 184 3.30 -0.10 10.30
CA ALA A 184 4.74 -0.32 10.24
C ALA A 184 5.49 0.89 9.68
N ILE A 185 4.96 1.59 8.66
CA ILE A 185 5.52 2.85 8.16
C ILE A 185 5.63 3.87 9.30
N VAL A 186 4.52 4.11 10.01
CA VAL A 186 4.46 5.13 11.08
C VAL A 186 5.34 4.77 12.26
N ASN A 187 5.47 3.48 12.58
CA ASN A 187 6.26 3.04 13.74
C ASN A 187 7.77 2.95 13.46
N ASN A 188 8.19 2.78 12.20
CA ASN A 188 9.58 2.46 11.87
C ASN A 188 10.29 3.48 10.96
N LEU A 189 9.58 4.49 10.45
CA LEU A 189 10.16 5.52 9.60
C LEU A 189 9.98 6.91 10.21
N ASN A 190 11.01 7.75 10.08
CA ASN A 190 11.04 9.06 10.74
C ASN A 190 10.51 10.18 9.84
N LYS A 191 10.83 10.16 8.54
CA LYS A 191 10.49 11.25 7.61
C LYS A 191 9.36 10.81 6.67
N ILE A 192 8.11 11.02 7.09
CA ILE A 192 6.92 10.65 6.32
C ILE A 192 6.27 11.91 5.76
N SER A 193 6.27 12.05 4.44
CA SER A 193 5.50 13.10 3.74
C SER A 193 4.10 12.59 3.38
N ARG A 194 3.16 13.51 3.19
CA ARG A 194 1.75 13.18 2.96
C ARG A 194 1.21 13.92 1.75
N ILE A 195 0.43 13.23 0.93
CA ILE A 195 -0.34 13.76 -0.20
C ILE A 195 -1.80 13.44 0.05
N LYS A 196 -2.71 14.35 -0.25
CA LYS A 196 -4.15 14.10 -0.19
C LYS A 196 -4.64 13.63 -1.56
N SER A 197 -5.46 12.58 -1.57
CA SER A 197 -6.14 12.11 -2.79
C SER A 197 -7.55 11.64 -2.47
N GLU A 198 -8.47 11.88 -3.39
CA GLU A 198 -9.85 11.42 -3.25
C GLU A 198 -9.93 9.90 -3.45
N ARG A 199 -10.67 9.20 -2.56
CA ARG A 199 -10.96 7.79 -2.74
C ARG A 199 -12.05 7.61 -3.78
N LYS A 200 -11.71 6.96 -4.90
CA LYS A 200 -12.64 6.69 -6.00
C LYS A 200 -13.51 5.46 -5.71
N ARG A 201 -14.51 5.24 -6.55
CA ARG A 201 -15.28 3.98 -6.56
C ARG A 201 -14.44 2.86 -7.17
N ARG A 202 -14.65 1.64 -6.70
CA ARG A 202 -14.09 0.44 -7.35
C ARG A 202 -14.50 0.43 -8.83
N TYR A 203 -13.62 -0.08 -9.67
CA TYR A 203 -13.95 -0.23 -11.10
C TYR A 203 -15.08 -1.23 -11.33
N SER A 204 -15.17 -2.30 -10.52
CA SER A 204 -16.26 -3.27 -10.55
C SER A 204 -16.32 -4.08 -9.24
N GLY A 205 -17.50 -4.64 -8.94
CA GLY A 205 -17.76 -5.45 -7.75
C GLY A 205 -17.93 -4.64 -6.46
N ASN A 206 -18.47 -5.31 -5.44
CA ASN A 206 -18.74 -4.73 -4.13
C ASN A 206 -17.53 -4.86 -3.19
N SER A 207 -17.50 -4.02 -2.14
CA SER A 207 -16.51 -4.15 -1.07
C SER A 207 -16.68 -5.47 -0.33
N LYS A 208 -15.57 -6.21 -0.15
CA LYS A 208 -15.54 -7.47 0.60
C LYS A 208 -15.24 -7.27 2.09
N VAL A 209 -15.28 -6.03 2.57
CA VAL A 209 -14.99 -5.68 3.96
C VAL A 209 -16.25 -5.86 4.79
N ASN A 210 -16.16 -6.62 5.87
CA ASN A 210 -17.20 -6.78 6.89
C ASN A 210 -16.65 -6.36 8.27
N LEU A 211 -17.54 -6.26 9.29
CA LEU A 211 -17.18 -5.84 10.65
C LEU A 211 -16.07 -6.69 11.25
N TYR A 212 -16.11 -8.02 11.09
CA TYR A 212 -15.09 -8.92 11.59
C TYR A 212 -13.71 -8.63 10.99
N LYS A 213 -13.63 -8.38 9.68
CA LYS A 213 -12.36 -8.00 9.02
C LYS A 213 -11.84 -6.66 9.50
N LEU A 214 -12.75 -5.71 9.78
CA LEU A 214 -12.38 -4.41 10.35
C LEU A 214 -11.79 -4.56 11.75
N PHE A 215 -12.45 -5.33 12.62
CA PHE A 215 -11.97 -5.61 13.97
C PHE A 215 -10.58 -6.28 13.94
N ASN A 216 -10.42 -7.33 13.13
CA ASN A 216 -9.13 -8.00 12.96
C ASN A 216 -8.05 -7.06 12.42
N HIS A 217 -8.39 -6.20 11.47
CA HIS A 217 -7.43 -5.20 10.98
C HIS A 217 -7.03 -4.20 12.07
N SER A 218 -8.02 -3.70 12.84
CA SER A 218 -7.80 -2.84 14.00
C SER A 218 -6.85 -3.46 15.00
N SER A 219 -7.12 -4.71 15.42
CA SER A 219 -6.29 -5.45 16.37
C SER A 219 -4.85 -5.60 15.87
N ARG A 220 -4.67 -5.87 14.57
CA ARG A 220 -3.33 -5.94 13.96
C ARG A 220 -2.62 -4.58 13.98
N VAL A 221 -3.32 -3.49 13.75
CA VAL A 221 -2.74 -2.14 13.86
C VAL A 221 -2.28 -1.87 15.30
N PHE A 222 -3.12 -2.18 16.30
CA PHE A 222 -2.74 -2.03 17.71
C PHE A 222 -1.53 -2.89 18.09
N SER A 223 -1.44 -4.13 17.58
CA SER A 223 -0.31 -5.02 17.88
C SER A 223 1.05 -4.47 17.44
N VAL A 224 1.09 -3.60 16.43
CA VAL A 224 2.31 -2.91 16.00
C VAL A 224 2.81 -1.95 17.09
N PHE A 225 1.90 -1.36 17.85
CA PHE A 225 2.21 -0.37 18.89
C PHE A 225 2.19 -0.95 20.30
N LYS A 226 2.19 -2.28 20.47
CA LYS A 226 2.07 -2.95 21.77
C LYS A 226 3.00 -2.41 22.86
N TYR A 227 4.25 -2.11 22.53
CA TYR A 227 5.19 -1.54 23.51
C TYR A 227 4.84 -0.12 23.94
N LYS A 228 4.36 0.71 23.02
CA LYS A 228 3.90 2.08 23.35
C LYS A 228 2.65 2.04 24.22
N ILE A 229 1.70 1.14 23.90
CA ILE A 229 0.49 0.92 24.68
C ILE A 229 0.83 0.43 26.08
N PHE A 230 1.76 -0.53 26.19
CA PHE A 230 2.22 -1.06 27.48
C PHE A 230 2.87 0.03 28.34
N ILE A 231 3.77 0.85 27.77
CA ILE A 231 4.38 1.99 28.50
C ILE A 231 3.31 2.96 28.96
N PHE A 232 2.36 3.34 28.08
CA PHE A 232 1.26 4.22 28.46
C PHE A 232 0.46 3.67 29.66
N SER A 233 0.14 2.36 29.66
CA SER A 233 -0.64 1.74 30.73
C SER A 233 0.09 1.61 32.07
N ILE A 234 1.41 1.82 32.10
CA ILE A 234 2.20 1.86 33.35
C ILE A 234 2.24 3.27 33.97
N PHE A 235 2.27 4.31 33.12
CA PHE A 235 2.51 5.69 33.57
C PHE A 235 1.23 6.53 33.66
N TYR A 236 0.10 6.02 33.20
CA TYR A 236 -1.23 6.65 33.21
C TYR A 236 -2.33 5.68 33.65
#